data_7b6135f6cc15217fdb4595d00e0297cc
#
_entry.id   7b6135f6cc15217fdb4595d00e0297cc
#
_cell.length_a   1.000
_cell.length_b   1.000
_cell.length_c   1.000
_cell.angle_alpha   90.00
_cell.angle_beta   90.00
_cell.angle_gamma   90.00
#
_symmetry.space_group_name_H-M   'P 1'
#
loop_
_entity.id
_entity.type
_entity.pdbx_description
1 polymer ?
#
loop_
_entity_poly.entity_id
_entity_poly.type
_entity_poly.pdbx_seq_one_letter_code
_entity_poly.pdbx_strand_id
1 'polypeptide(L)'
;MGGISLDIRARRLLVDGREAAVLSQREFLLLLHLMRNADAVCSRAELLSAVWGYSFDPATNVVDVYVGRLRAKLRKDVIQTVRNVGYQLQSA
;
A
#
# COMPACT_ATOMS: atom_id res chain seq x y z
N MET A 1 -4.87 10.55 -7.20
CA MET A 1 -5.39 10.46 -5.83
C MET A 1 -4.36 11.08 -4.90
N GLY A 2 -4.68 12.20 -4.31
CA GLY A 2 -3.75 12.91 -3.43
C GLY A 2 -2.39 13.23 -4.05
N GLY A 3 -2.34 13.44 -5.36
CA GLY A 3 -1.09 13.62 -6.09
C GLY A 3 -0.34 12.34 -6.42
N ILE A 4 -0.89 11.18 -6.05
CA ILE A 4 -0.28 9.88 -6.26
C ILE A 4 -0.99 9.16 -7.38
N SER A 5 -0.23 8.59 -8.30
CA SER A 5 -0.75 7.72 -9.34
C SER A 5 0.19 6.55 -9.58
N LEU A 6 -0.37 5.47 -10.11
CA LEU A 6 0.39 4.28 -10.45
C LEU A 6 0.33 4.06 -11.96
N ASP A 7 1.49 3.90 -12.57
CA ASP A 7 1.59 3.34 -13.90
C ASP A 7 1.53 1.82 -13.77
N ILE A 8 0.38 1.25 -14.10
CA ILE A 8 0.13 -0.18 -13.90
C ILE A 8 1.04 -1.04 -14.78
N ARG A 9 1.33 -0.61 -15.98
CA ARG A 9 2.19 -1.37 -16.89
C ARG A 9 3.63 -1.40 -16.44
N ALA A 10 4.15 -0.24 -16.02
CA ALA A 10 5.54 -0.11 -15.61
C ALA A 10 5.76 -0.35 -14.13
N ARG A 11 4.70 -0.50 -13.35
CA ARG A 11 4.73 -0.60 -11.88
C ARG A 11 5.52 0.56 -11.25
N ARG A 12 5.30 1.76 -11.80
CA ARG A 12 5.97 2.97 -11.34
C ARG A 12 5.04 3.82 -10.52
N LEU A 13 5.61 4.39 -9.48
CA LEU A 13 4.92 5.34 -8.63
C LEU A 13 5.19 6.75 -9.14
N LEU A 14 4.12 7.51 -9.35
CA LEU A 14 4.19 8.91 -9.70
C LEU A 14 3.66 9.73 -8.54
N VAL A 15 4.42 10.74 -8.15
CA VAL A 15 4.00 11.69 -7.11
C VAL A 15 4.00 13.07 -7.76
N ASP A 16 2.83 13.71 -7.75
CA ASP A 16 2.61 15.01 -8.38
C ASP A 16 3.06 15.03 -9.84
N GLY A 17 2.80 13.93 -10.57
CA GLY A 17 3.13 13.78 -11.98
C GLY A 17 4.58 13.43 -12.27
N ARG A 18 5.41 13.30 -11.25
CA ARG A 18 6.82 12.95 -11.40
C ARG A 18 7.07 11.53 -10.94
N GLU A 19 7.92 10.82 -11.67
CA GLU A 19 8.32 9.47 -11.31
C GLU A 19 9.10 9.50 -9.99
N ALA A 20 8.54 8.86 -8.97
CA ALA A 20 9.16 8.81 -7.65
C ALA A 20 9.98 7.54 -7.44
N ALA A 21 9.45 6.40 -7.89
CA ALA A 21 10.11 5.12 -7.67
C ALA A 21 9.55 4.05 -8.58
N VAL A 22 10.38 3.02 -8.85
CA VAL A 22 9.91 1.76 -9.38
C VAL A 22 9.60 0.86 -8.18
N LEU A 23 8.40 0.28 -8.19
CA LEU A 23 7.94 -0.56 -7.09
C LEU A 23 8.26 -2.02 -7.37
N SER A 24 8.59 -2.78 -6.31
CA SER A 24 8.59 -4.22 -6.42
C SER A 24 7.17 -4.72 -6.66
N GLN A 25 7.03 -5.98 -7.08
CA GLN A 25 5.70 -6.54 -7.33
C GLN A 25 4.81 -6.46 -6.09
N ARG A 26 5.34 -6.80 -4.92
CA ARG A 26 4.55 -6.78 -3.68
C ARG A 26 4.22 -5.36 -3.23
N GLU A 27 5.15 -4.44 -3.36
CA GLU A 27 4.89 -3.02 -3.09
C GLU A 27 3.80 -2.48 -4.01
N PHE A 28 3.87 -2.81 -5.28
CA PHE A 28 2.87 -2.39 -6.27
C PHE A 28 1.48 -2.95 -5.93
N LEU A 29 1.39 -4.26 -5.66
CA LEU A 29 0.11 -4.89 -5.35
C LEU A 29 -0.49 -4.34 -4.04
N LEU A 30 0.34 -4.10 -3.05
CA LEU A 30 -0.11 -3.53 -1.78
C LEU A 30 -0.67 -2.12 -1.98
N LEU A 31 0.07 -1.27 -2.67
CA LEU A 31 -0.38 0.10 -2.91
C LEU A 31 -1.63 0.13 -3.80
N LEU A 32 -1.68 -0.71 -4.82
CA LEU A 32 -2.84 -0.80 -5.71
C LEU A 32 -4.08 -1.21 -4.93
N HIS A 33 -3.98 -2.20 -4.06
CA HIS A 33 -5.10 -2.65 -3.23
C HIS A 33 -5.59 -1.52 -2.32
N LEU A 34 -4.67 -0.82 -1.68
CA LEU A 34 -5.02 0.31 -0.81
C LEU A 34 -5.68 1.44 -1.60
N MET A 35 -5.20 1.72 -2.81
CA MET A 35 -5.78 2.77 -3.66
C MET A 35 -7.18 2.41 -4.16
N ARG A 36 -7.41 1.14 -4.52
CA ARG A 36 -8.72 0.67 -4.96
C ARG A 36 -9.75 0.70 -3.82
N ASN A 37 -9.29 0.65 -2.58
CA ASN A 37 -10.11 0.69 -1.39
C ASN A 37 -9.84 1.97 -0.58
N ALA A 38 -9.55 3.06 -1.28
CA ALA A 38 -9.21 4.32 -0.63
C ALA A 38 -10.28 4.74 0.37
N ASP A 39 -9.83 5.28 1.50
CA ASP A 39 -10.66 5.70 2.63
C ASP A 39 -11.32 4.56 3.39
N ALA A 40 -11.18 3.32 2.94
CA ALA A 40 -11.60 2.15 3.70
C ALA A 40 -10.42 1.55 4.45
N VAL A 41 -10.66 1.03 5.64
CA VAL A 41 -9.63 0.36 6.42
C VAL A 41 -9.46 -1.05 5.89
N CYS A 42 -8.24 -1.39 5.48
CA CYS A 42 -7.87 -2.74 5.06
C CYS A 42 -7.18 -3.44 6.22
N SER A 43 -7.73 -4.55 6.67
CA SER A 43 -7.11 -5.32 7.76
C SER A 43 -5.81 -5.98 7.29
N ARG A 44 -4.94 -6.34 8.24
CA ARG A 44 -3.73 -7.10 7.91
C ARG A 44 -4.07 -8.43 7.25
N ALA A 45 -5.10 -9.10 7.71
CA ALA A 45 -5.54 -10.37 7.12
C ALA A 45 -6.00 -10.17 5.66
N GLU A 46 -6.75 -9.12 5.40
CA GLU A 46 -7.16 -8.76 4.03
C GLU A 46 -5.94 -8.52 3.13
N LEU A 47 -4.96 -7.77 3.61
CA LEU A 47 -3.75 -7.45 2.84
C LEU A 47 -2.88 -8.68 2.62
N LEU A 48 -2.76 -9.56 3.63
CA LEU A 48 -2.05 -10.81 3.48
C LEU A 48 -2.69 -11.68 2.41
N SER A 49 -4.02 -11.78 2.40
CA SER A 49 -4.75 -12.56 1.41
C SER A 49 -4.61 -11.94 0.01
N ALA A 50 -4.86 -10.65 -0.12
CA ALA A 50 -4.91 -9.99 -1.43
C ALA A 50 -3.54 -9.88 -2.09
N VAL A 51 -2.49 -9.65 -1.32
CA VAL A 51 -1.15 -9.37 -1.85
C VAL A 51 -0.25 -10.60 -1.82
N TRP A 52 -0.31 -11.38 -0.74
CA TRP A 52 0.56 -12.55 -0.55
C TRP A 52 -0.15 -13.90 -0.75
N GLY A 53 -1.47 -13.89 -0.85
CA GLY A 53 -2.24 -15.12 -1.07
C GLY A 53 -2.34 -16.00 0.17
N TYR A 54 -2.09 -15.48 1.35
CA TYR A 54 -2.21 -16.26 2.58
C TYR A 54 -3.65 -16.33 3.06
N SER A 55 -4.12 -17.55 3.36
CA SER A 55 -5.45 -17.76 3.94
C SER A 55 -5.45 -17.68 5.46
N PHE A 56 -4.30 -17.49 6.07
CA PHE A 56 -4.11 -17.37 7.51
C PHE A 56 -2.96 -16.43 7.79
N ASP A 57 -2.89 -15.89 9.00
CA ASP A 57 -1.79 -15.04 9.43
C ASP A 57 -0.61 -15.95 9.83
N PRO A 58 0.53 -15.87 9.09
CA PRO A 58 1.71 -16.67 9.43
C PRO A 58 2.50 -16.10 10.63
N ALA A 59 1.90 -15.18 11.38
CA ALA A 59 2.52 -14.50 12.52
C ALA A 59 3.80 -13.75 12.13
N THR A 60 3.79 -13.13 10.93
CA THR A 60 4.89 -12.30 10.46
C THR A 60 4.47 -10.84 10.45
N ASN A 61 5.47 -9.95 10.38
CA ASN A 61 5.23 -8.51 10.22
C ASN A 61 5.42 -8.06 8.77
N VAL A 62 5.23 -8.96 7.80
CA VAL A 62 5.51 -8.66 6.39
C VAL A 62 4.70 -7.48 5.87
N VAL A 63 3.43 -7.39 6.24
CA VAL A 63 2.58 -6.26 5.84
C VAL A 63 3.16 -4.95 6.37
N ASP A 64 3.51 -4.93 7.64
CA ASP A 64 4.06 -3.72 8.28
C ASP A 64 5.38 -3.30 7.65
N VAL A 65 6.24 -4.26 7.31
CA VAL A 65 7.51 -4.00 6.64
C VAL A 65 7.28 -3.35 5.28
N TYR A 66 6.37 -3.90 4.48
CA TYR A 66 6.09 -3.37 3.15
C TYR A 66 5.37 -2.02 3.18
N VAL A 67 4.50 -1.80 4.16
CA VAL A 67 3.92 -0.47 4.39
C VAL A 67 5.02 0.54 4.70
N GLY A 68 6.00 0.16 5.53
CA GLY A 68 7.15 1.00 5.82
C GLY A 68 7.96 1.36 4.56
N ARG A 69 8.17 0.39 3.67
CA ARG A 69 8.85 0.62 2.39
C ARG A 69 8.07 1.58 1.50
N LEU A 70 6.75 1.43 1.43
CA LEU A 70 5.91 2.35 0.68
C LEU A 70 5.94 3.76 1.27
N ARG A 71 5.88 3.88 2.60
CA ARG A 71 5.95 5.19 3.27
C ARG A 71 7.27 5.90 2.99
N ALA A 72 8.35 5.17 2.81
CA ALA A 72 9.63 5.75 2.46
C ALA A 72 9.64 6.34 1.04
N LYS A 73 8.79 5.83 0.16
CA LYS A 73 8.66 6.26 -1.23
C LYS A 73 7.54 7.27 -1.44
N LEU A 74 6.60 7.34 -0.49
CA LEU A 74 5.45 8.24 -0.49
C LEU A 74 5.63 9.30 0.60
N ARG A 75 4.60 10.14 0.75
CA ARG A 75 4.46 10.97 1.94
C ARG A 75 4.02 10.10 3.11
N LYS A 76 4.52 10.40 4.31
CA LYS A 76 4.22 9.61 5.51
C LYS A 76 2.74 9.57 5.87
N ASP A 77 2.00 10.62 5.53
CA ASP A 77 0.59 10.78 5.90
C ASP A 77 -0.37 10.12 4.91
N VAL A 78 0.11 9.59 3.79
CA VAL A 78 -0.75 8.98 2.77
C VAL A 78 -1.34 7.67 3.26
N ILE A 79 -0.53 6.83 3.91
CA ILE A 79 -0.99 5.57 4.49
C ILE A 79 -1.08 5.74 6.00
N GLN A 80 -2.30 5.69 6.53
CA GLN A 80 -2.56 5.80 7.94
C GLN A 80 -2.60 4.42 8.59
N THR A 81 -2.05 4.32 9.80
CA THR A 81 -2.20 3.13 10.62
C THR A 81 -3.50 3.25 11.40
N VAL A 82 -4.37 2.27 11.26
CA VAL A 82 -5.54 2.13 12.13
C VAL A 82 -5.18 1.08 13.17
N ARG A 83 -4.90 1.55 14.36
CA ARG A 83 -4.34 0.74 15.45
C ARG A 83 -5.20 -0.49 15.71
N ASN A 84 -4.54 -1.66 15.75
CA ASN A 84 -5.13 -2.97 16.00
C ASN A 84 -6.09 -3.45 14.89
N VAL A 85 -6.20 -2.74 13.78
CA VAL A 85 -7.06 -3.12 12.65
C VAL A 85 -6.22 -3.33 11.39
N GLY A 86 -5.55 -2.30 10.91
CA GLY A 86 -4.80 -2.38 9.68
C GLY A 86 -4.36 -1.01 9.17
N TYR A 87 -4.54 -0.80 7.88
CA TYR A 87 -4.07 0.39 7.19
C TYR A 87 -5.13 0.98 6.30
N GLN A 88 -5.02 2.27 6.07
CA GLN A 88 -5.98 3.03 5.26
C GLN A 88 -5.23 4.05 4.44
N LEU A 89 -5.50 4.09 3.14
CA LEU A 89 -4.96 5.13 2.27
C LEU A 89 -5.98 6.25 2.20
N GLN A 90 -5.53 7.46 2.48
CA GLN A 90 -6.40 8.63 2.44
C GLN A 90 -6.37 9.26 1.06
N SER A 91 -7.55 9.54 0.52
CA SER A 91 -7.70 10.03 -0.86
C SER A 91 -7.37 11.51 -1.02
N ALA A 92 -7.34 12.27 0.04
CA ALA A 92 -7.09 13.70 -0.08
C ALA A 92 -6.31 14.25 1.07
#